data_ebd23d0c64379e2b1c87856065b1bd55
#
_entry.id   ebd23d0c64379e2b1c87856065b1bd55
#
_cell.length_a   1.000
_cell.length_b   1.000
_cell.length_c   1.000
_cell.angle_alpha   90.00
_cell.angle_beta   90.00
_cell.angle_gamma   90.00
#
_symmetry.space_group_name_H-M   'P 1'
#
loop_
_entity.id
_entity.type
_entity.pdbx_description
1 polymer ?
#
loop_
_entity_poly.entity_id
_entity_poly.type
_entity_poly.pdbx_seq_one_letter_code
_entity_poly.pdbx_strand_id
1 'polypeptide(L)'
;MAIVFQYGSNTCTARINGPKRLKGDARPIEKAQTVDEYDIAFDVLSNTNQCAVADLIVTPGNKAWGVLYDIRDDLVRGHRADRRTLAEIEGPRYEEKPIRVRNLNGEIVDAVTYLVRPRDRHNDLLTTVWYVSWIVYGLREHGVPEEYISHVQEVAIQTNRRLGADAQMQIALIETL
;
A
#
# COMPACT_ATOMS: atom_id res chain seq x y z
N MET A 1 19.76 -8.14 -2.21
CA MET A 1 18.70 -7.21 -2.66
C MET A 1 17.38 -7.97 -2.66
N ALA A 2 16.35 -7.40 -2.10
CA ALA A 2 15.01 -7.99 -2.11
C ALA A 2 14.10 -7.21 -3.06
N ILE A 3 13.29 -7.93 -3.81
CA ILE A 3 12.19 -7.33 -4.57
C ILE A 3 10.98 -7.23 -3.65
N VAL A 4 10.50 -6.02 -3.45
CA VAL A 4 9.39 -5.72 -2.53
C VAL A 4 8.22 -5.14 -3.32
N PHE A 5 7.04 -5.73 -3.14
CA PHE A 5 5.80 -5.23 -3.73
C PHE A 5 5.08 -4.33 -2.71
N GLN A 6 4.85 -3.08 -3.09
CA GLN A 6 4.13 -2.08 -2.30
C GLN A 6 2.81 -1.72 -2.97
N TYR A 7 1.71 -1.75 -2.22
CA TYR A 7 0.33 -1.49 -2.69
C TYR A 7 -0.37 -0.35 -1.93
N GLY A 8 0.14 0.00 -0.73
CA GLY A 8 -0.37 1.07 0.11
C GLY A 8 0.35 2.41 -0.13
N SER A 9 0.40 3.25 0.88
CA SER A 9 1.00 4.60 0.77
C SER A 9 2.50 4.60 0.43
N ASN A 10 3.18 3.47 0.55
CA ASN A 10 4.57 3.28 0.13
C ASN A 10 4.74 3.08 -1.39
N THR A 11 3.66 3.05 -2.16
CA THR A 11 3.73 3.16 -3.63
C THR A 11 4.32 4.51 -4.06
N CYS A 12 4.15 5.56 -3.25
CA CYS A 12 4.77 6.86 -3.50
C CYS A 12 6.26 6.82 -3.18
N THR A 13 7.10 7.03 -4.20
CA THR A 13 8.57 6.99 -4.10
C THR A 13 9.12 8.01 -3.10
N ALA A 14 8.58 9.22 -3.09
CA ALA A 14 8.98 10.25 -2.14
C ALA A 14 8.63 9.86 -0.69
N ARG A 15 7.50 9.19 -0.49
CA ARG A 15 7.06 8.75 0.84
C ARG A 15 7.92 7.60 1.37
N ILE A 16 8.13 6.54 0.61
CA ILE A 16 8.94 5.39 1.06
C ILE A 16 10.39 5.80 1.35
N ASN A 17 10.90 6.76 0.59
CA ASN A 17 12.26 7.30 0.71
C ASN A 17 12.37 8.52 1.64
N GLY A 18 11.33 8.87 2.34
CA GLY A 18 11.33 10.00 3.26
C GLY A 18 12.38 9.92 4.37
N PRO A 19 12.72 11.05 5.03
CA PRO A 19 13.82 11.14 6.00
C PRO A 19 13.64 10.26 7.26
N LYS A 20 12.38 9.92 7.60
CA LYS A 20 12.04 9.01 8.71
C LYS A 20 11.72 7.59 8.24
N ARG A 21 12.06 7.26 6.99
CA ARG A 21 11.82 5.98 6.33
C ARG A 21 13.14 5.45 5.74
N LEU A 22 13.15 4.96 4.51
CA LEU A 22 14.32 4.35 3.89
C LEU A 22 15.37 5.34 3.35
N LYS A 23 15.12 6.66 3.42
CA LYS A 23 16.09 7.73 3.12
C LYS A 23 16.75 7.61 1.73
N GLY A 24 16.00 7.22 0.71
CA GLY A 24 16.52 7.08 -0.65
C GLY A 24 16.96 5.68 -1.06
N ASP A 25 16.91 4.70 -0.16
CA ASP A 25 17.40 3.34 -0.44
C ASP A 25 16.35 2.41 -1.09
N ALA A 26 15.11 2.86 -1.31
CA ALA A 26 14.11 2.13 -2.09
C ALA A 26 14.16 2.60 -3.55
N ARG A 27 14.60 1.74 -4.45
CA ARG A 27 14.66 2.05 -5.88
C ARG A 27 13.44 1.48 -6.58
N PRO A 28 12.57 2.32 -7.18
CA PRO A 28 11.44 1.82 -7.93
C PRO A 28 11.92 1.04 -9.16
N ILE A 29 11.27 -0.07 -9.46
CA ILE A 29 11.52 -0.90 -10.63
C ILE A 29 10.44 -0.62 -11.67
N GLU A 30 9.20 -1.03 -11.37
CA GLU A 30 8.05 -0.91 -12.26
C GLU A 30 6.74 -1.16 -11.48
N LYS A 31 5.61 -0.83 -12.09
CA LYS A 31 4.31 -1.29 -11.61
C LYS A 31 4.13 -2.78 -11.89
N ALA A 32 3.36 -3.45 -11.04
CA ALA A 32 3.01 -4.85 -11.22
C ALA A 32 1.62 -5.15 -10.67
N GLN A 33 1.04 -6.26 -11.09
CA GLN A 33 -0.28 -6.71 -10.64
C GLN A 33 -0.16 -8.06 -9.94
N THR A 34 -0.92 -8.30 -8.87
CA THR A 34 -0.90 -9.59 -8.17
C THR A 34 -1.34 -10.73 -9.08
N VAL A 35 -0.68 -11.89 -8.96
CA VAL A 35 -1.11 -13.13 -9.63
C VAL A 35 -2.30 -13.72 -8.90
N ASP A 36 -2.23 -13.76 -7.57
CA ASP A 36 -3.31 -14.22 -6.73
C ASP A 36 -4.40 -13.14 -6.58
N GLU A 37 -5.60 -13.57 -6.21
CA GLU A 37 -6.80 -12.73 -6.16
C GLU A 37 -6.85 -11.90 -4.89
N TYR A 38 -6.39 -10.67 -5.00
CA TYR A 38 -6.38 -9.69 -3.92
C TYR A 38 -7.12 -8.41 -4.29
N ASP A 39 -7.72 -7.79 -3.29
CA ASP A 39 -8.22 -6.42 -3.37
C ASP A 39 -7.66 -5.57 -2.24
N ILE A 40 -7.64 -4.25 -2.46
CA ILE A 40 -7.25 -3.31 -1.42
C ILE A 40 -8.40 -3.14 -0.41
N ALA A 41 -8.03 -3.01 0.86
CA ALA A 41 -8.95 -2.67 1.95
C ALA A 41 -8.33 -1.60 2.85
N PHE A 42 -9.16 -0.89 3.62
CA PHE A 42 -8.75 0.06 4.64
C PHE A 42 -9.32 -0.41 5.98
N ASP A 43 -8.62 -1.33 6.63
CA ASP A 43 -9.15 -2.09 7.77
C ASP A 43 -8.18 -2.25 8.94
N VAL A 44 -7.02 -1.57 8.92
CA VAL A 44 -6.05 -1.61 10.00
C VAL A 44 -5.75 -0.22 10.56
N LEU A 45 -5.81 -0.07 11.88
CA LEU A 45 -5.50 1.20 12.54
C LEU A 45 -4.00 1.51 12.48
N SER A 46 -3.63 2.63 11.92
CA SER A 46 -2.29 3.18 12.03
C SER A 46 -2.22 4.23 13.14
N ASN A 47 -1.43 3.96 14.17
CA ASN A 47 -1.19 4.93 15.23
C ASN A 47 -0.42 6.17 14.72
N THR A 48 0.40 6.01 13.69
CA THR A 48 1.16 7.11 13.08
C THR A 48 0.27 8.00 12.21
N ASN A 49 -0.63 7.39 11.42
CA ASN A 49 -1.51 8.13 10.50
C ASN A 49 -2.85 8.50 11.16
N GLN A 50 -3.17 7.94 12.33
CA GLN A 50 -4.43 8.13 13.07
C GLN A 50 -5.68 7.81 12.23
N CYS A 51 -5.58 6.82 11.35
CA CYS A 51 -6.67 6.39 10.47
C CYS A 51 -6.53 4.93 10.07
N ALA A 52 -7.55 4.40 9.40
CA ALA A 52 -7.47 3.14 8.69
C ALA A 52 -6.47 3.25 7.54
N VAL A 53 -5.54 2.31 7.46
CA VAL A 53 -4.54 2.22 6.39
C VAL A 53 -4.73 0.95 5.56
N ALA A 54 -4.05 0.89 4.42
CA ALA A 54 -4.24 -0.15 3.42
C ALA A 54 -3.77 -1.53 3.87
N ASP A 55 -4.56 -2.55 3.53
CA ASP A 55 -4.24 -3.96 3.52
C ASP A 55 -4.60 -4.57 2.16
N LEU A 56 -4.14 -5.79 1.88
CA LEU A 56 -4.64 -6.64 0.82
C LEU A 56 -5.45 -7.79 1.42
N ILE A 57 -6.67 -7.94 0.96
CA ILE A 57 -7.56 -9.04 1.35
C ILE A 57 -7.81 -9.97 0.16
N VAL A 58 -7.90 -11.25 0.42
CA VAL A 58 -8.27 -12.22 -0.63
C VAL A 58 -9.68 -11.94 -1.10
N THR A 59 -9.83 -11.63 -2.40
CA THR A 59 -11.12 -11.28 -3.00
C THR A 59 -11.23 -11.94 -4.38
N PRO A 60 -12.05 -12.99 -4.52
CA PRO A 60 -12.21 -13.71 -5.78
C PRO A 60 -12.55 -12.77 -6.95
N GLY A 61 -11.86 -12.95 -8.07
CA GLY A 61 -12.02 -12.16 -9.29
C GLY A 61 -11.23 -10.85 -9.35
N ASN A 62 -10.68 -10.37 -8.23
CA ASN A 62 -9.94 -9.10 -8.18
C ASN A 62 -8.42 -9.31 -8.24
N LYS A 63 -7.73 -8.30 -8.74
CA LYS A 63 -6.27 -8.23 -8.80
C LYS A 63 -5.82 -6.85 -8.35
N ALA A 64 -4.88 -6.80 -7.41
CA ALA A 64 -4.35 -5.56 -6.92
C ALA A 64 -3.13 -5.10 -7.73
N TRP A 65 -3.07 -3.81 -8.04
CA TRP A 65 -1.87 -3.17 -8.57
C TRP A 65 -1.03 -2.57 -7.46
N GLY A 66 0.27 -2.51 -7.72
CA GLY A 66 1.24 -1.87 -6.85
C GLY A 66 2.55 -1.59 -7.59
N VAL A 67 3.59 -1.30 -6.82
CA VAL A 67 4.91 -0.94 -7.33
C VAL A 67 5.96 -1.88 -6.77
N LEU A 68 6.83 -2.38 -7.63
CA LEU A 68 8.02 -3.14 -7.26
C LEU A 68 9.17 -2.20 -6.93
N TYR A 69 9.81 -2.47 -5.81
CA TYR A 69 11.03 -1.78 -5.37
C TYR A 69 12.17 -2.78 -5.17
N ASP A 70 13.36 -2.38 -5.59
CA ASP A 70 14.61 -3.03 -5.21
C ASP A 70 15.12 -2.39 -3.91
N ILE A 71 15.19 -3.18 -2.83
CA ILE A 71 15.60 -2.74 -1.51
C ILE A 71 16.64 -3.70 -0.97
N ARG A 72 17.68 -3.18 -0.31
CA ARG A 72 18.69 -4.01 0.35
C ARG A 72 18.04 -4.90 1.40
N ASP A 73 18.46 -6.18 1.48
CA ASP A 73 17.89 -7.16 2.40
C ASP A 73 17.93 -6.71 3.86
N ASP A 74 19.03 -6.05 4.27
CA ASP A 74 19.22 -5.52 5.62
C ASP A 74 18.32 -4.29 5.95
N LEU A 75 17.68 -3.71 4.93
CA LEU A 75 16.70 -2.64 5.07
C LEU A 75 15.26 -3.13 4.96
N VAL A 76 15.03 -4.35 4.50
CA VAL A 76 13.70 -4.95 4.49
C VAL A 76 13.36 -5.50 5.86
N ARG A 77 14.28 -6.23 6.49
CA ARG A 77 14.06 -7.02 7.72
C ARG A 77 14.93 -6.56 8.88
N GLY A 78 14.48 -6.91 10.08
CA GLY A 78 15.28 -6.74 11.29
C GLY A 78 15.24 -5.33 11.88
N HIS A 79 16.30 -4.99 12.60
CA HIS A 79 16.47 -3.70 13.29
C HIS A 79 17.85 -3.12 12.98
N ARG A 80 17.90 -1.81 12.78
CA ARG A 80 19.13 -1.06 12.58
C ARG A 80 19.21 0.15 13.50
N ALA A 81 20.40 0.42 14.02
CA ALA A 81 20.62 1.57 14.90
C ALA A 81 20.64 2.93 14.17
N ASP A 82 21.02 2.92 12.88
CA ASP A 82 21.24 4.13 12.07
C ASP A 82 19.99 4.61 11.31
N ARG A 83 19.01 3.72 11.11
CA ARG A 83 17.77 4.01 10.36
C ARG A 83 16.69 2.96 10.57
N ARG A 84 15.47 3.30 10.22
CA ARG A 84 14.36 2.33 10.22
C ARG A 84 14.48 1.38 9.04
N THR A 85 14.12 0.12 9.30
CA THR A 85 13.89 -0.89 8.26
C THR A 85 12.45 -0.81 7.75
N LEU A 86 12.16 -1.47 6.63
CA LEU A 86 10.81 -1.52 6.09
C LEU A 86 9.84 -2.21 7.06
N ALA A 87 10.26 -3.30 7.69
CA ALA A 87 9.47 -3.98 8.73
C ALA A 87 9.08 -3.04 9.88
N GLU A 88 9.98 -2.17 10.33
CA GLU A 88 9.68 -1.17 11.36
C GLU A 88 8.77 -0.03 10.87
N ILE A 89 8.82 0.28 9.56
CA ILE A 89 7.95 1.27 8.92
C ILE A 89 6.53 0.75 8.79
N GLU A 90 6.35 -0.49 8.37
CA GLU A 90 5.04 -1.17 8.26
C GLU A 90 4.44 -1.40 9.65
N GLY A 91 5.29 -1.78 10.61
CA GLY A 91 4.90 -1.91 12.01
C GLY A 91 4.35 -3.29 12.39
N PRO A 92 4.01 -3.48 13.68
CA PRO A 92 3.82 -4.81 14.26
C PRO A 92 2.51 -5.51 13.86
N ARG A 93 1.59 -4.82 13.17
CA ARG A 93 0.34 -5.42 12.69
C ARG A 93 0.49 -6.12 11.35
N TYR A 94 1.58 -5.83 10.64
CA TYR A 94 1.90 -6.44 9.36
C TYR A 94 2.89 -7.58 9.51
N GLU A 95 2.76 -8.57 8.63
CA GLU A 95 3.70 -9.68 8.48
C GLU A 95 4.26 -9.68 7.06
N GLU A 96 5.55 -9.90 6.93
CA GLU A 96 6.17 -10.16 5.65
C GLU A 96 5.64 -11.48 5.07
N LYS A 97 5.21 -11.46 3.82
CA LYS A 97 4.69 -12.60 3.08
C LYS A 97 5.31 -12.65 1.69
N PRO A 98 5.59 -13.84 1.15
CA PRO A 98 5.89 -14.00 -0.26
C PRO A 98 4.64 -13.64 -1.08
N ILE A 99 4.84 -13.00 -2.21
CA ILE A 99 3.78 -12.68 -3.18
C ILE A 99 4.32 -12.85 -4.59
N ARG A 100 3.47 -13.35 -5.48
CA ARG A 100 3.76 -13.39 -6.91
C ARG A 100 3.01 -12.28 -7.61
N VAL A 101 3.72 -11.55 -8.44
CA VAL A 101 3.14 -10.47 -9.23
C VAL A 101 3.51 -10.62 -10.69
N ARG A 102 2.69 -10.07 -11.56
CA ARG A 102 2.94 -10.01 -13.01
C ARG A 102 3.46 -8.63 -13.36
N ASN A 103 4.64 -8.57 -13.95
CA ASN A 103 5.27 -7.33 -14.38
C ASN A 103 4.71 -6.86 -15.75
N LEU A 104 5.23 -5.74 -16.26
CA LEU A 104 4.79 -5.17 -17.54
C LEU A 104 5.06 -6.05 -18.75
N ASN A 105 6.07 -6.92 -18.68
CA ASN A 105 6.40 -7.88 -19.73
C ASN A 105 5.53 -9.15 -19.69
N GLY A 106 4.63 -9.25 -18.71
CA GLY A 106 3.80 -10.45 -18.48
C GLY A 106 4.49 -11.55 -17.69
N GLU A 107 5.73 -11.33 -17.23
CA GLU A 107 6.51 -12.30 -16.46
C GLU A 107 6.03 -12.34 -15.00
N ILE A 108 6.14 -13.51 -14.38
CA ILE A 108 5.86 -13.66 -12.95
C ILE A 108 7.14 -13.38 -12.17
N VAL A 109 7.04 -12.44 -11.25
CA VAL A 109 8.12 -12.03 -10.35
C VAL A 109 7.76 -12.47 -8.93
N ASP A 110 8.67 -13.20 -8.29
CA ASP A 110 8.59 -13.49 -6.87
C ASP A 110 9.09 -12.28 -6.07
N ALA A 111 8.25 -11.78 -5.19
CA ALA A 111 8.51 -10.62 -4.36
C ALA A 111 8.11 -10.90 -2.90
N VAL A 112 8.45 -10.00 -2.00
CA VAL A 112 7.89 -9.95 -0.66
C VAL A 112 6.95 -8.75 -0.54
N THR A 113 5.94 -8.88 0.30
CA THR A 113 5.03 -7.80 0.67
C THR A 113 4.70 -7.88 2.15
N TYR A 114 3.96 -6.91 2.65
CA TYR A 114 3.51 -6.87 4.04
C TYR A 114 1.99 -6.92 4.08
N LEU A 115 1.42 -7.97 4.68
CA LEU A 115 -0.02 -8.16 4.83
C LEU A 115 -0.41 -8.07 6.31
N VAL A 116 -1.59 -7.54 6.57
CA VAL A 116 -2.12 -7.43 7.93
C VAL A 116 -2.48 -8.81 8.47
N ARG A 117 -2.14 -9.06 9.73
CA ARG A 117 -2.58 -10.27 10.41
C ARG A 117 -4.10 -10.23 10.60
N PRO A 118 -4.84 -11.31 10.33
CA PRO A 118 -6.31 -11.32 10.40
C PRO A 118 -6.89 -10.76 11.70
N ARG A 119 -6.22 -10.98 12.83
CA ARG A 119 -6.64 -10.49 14.16
C ARG A 119 -6.52 -8.97 14.33
N ASP A 120 -5.76 -8.29 13.47
CA ASP A 120 -5.50 -6.85 13.54
C ASP A 120 -6.37 -6.05 12.54
N ARG A 121 -7.31 -6.73 11.85
CA ARG A 121 -8.31 -6.13 10.95
C ARG A 121 -9.52 -5.64 11.71
N HIS A 122 -10.04 -4.47 11.35
CA HIS A 122 -11.16 -3.81 11.98
C HIS A 122 -12.09 -3.19 10.94
N ASN A 123 -13.40 -3.35 11.12
CA ASN A 123 -14.41 -2.83 10.19
C ASN A 123 -15.01 -1.47 10.60
N ASP A 124 -14.59 -0.93 11.74
CA ASP A 124 -15.11 0.27 12.39
C ASP A 124 -14.12 1.45 12.33
N LEU A 125 -13.21 1.45 11.37
CA LEU A 125 -12.19 2.47 11.20
C LEU A 125 -12.49 3.37 10.02
N LEU A 126 -12.22 4.67 10.18
CA LEU A 126 -12.24 5.65 9.09
C LEU A 126 -10.86 5.80 8.47
N THR A 127 -10.79 5.87 7.15
CA THR A 127 -9.58 6.33 6.46
C THR A 127 -9.65 7.84 6.19
N THR A 128 -8.55 8.44 5.74
CA THR A 128 -8.48 9.89 5.49
C THR A 128 -8.04 10.17 4.06
N VAL A 129 -8.53 11.30 3.51
CA VAL A 129 -8.10 11.82 2.21
C VAL A 129 -6.58 11.93 2.14
N TRP A 130 -5.95 12.49 3.17
CA TRP A 130 -4.50 12.65 3.25
C TRP A 130 -3.76 11.32 3.09
N TYR A 131 -4.25 10.24 3.73
CA TYR A 131 -3.62 8.93 3.58
C TYR A 131 -3.84 8.32 2.20
N VAL A 132 -5.07 8.39 1.69
CA VAL A 132 -5.43 7.85 0.37
C VAL A 132 -4.71 8.61 -0.75
N SER A 133 -4.52 9.92 -0.60
CA SER A 133 -3.78 10.75 -1.57
C SER A 133 -2.35 10.24 -1.81
N TRP A 134 -1.66 9.73 -0.79
CA TRP A 134 -0.34 9.11 -0.98
C TRP A 134 -0.38 7.87 -1.87
N ILE A 135 -1.43 7.07 -1.75
CA ILE A 135 -1.62 5.87 -2.59
C ILE A 135 -1.89 6.30 -4.02
N VAL A 136 -2.89 7.17 -4.22
CA VAL A 136 -3.28 7.69 -5.54
C VAL A 136 -2.10 8.33 -6.24
N TYR A 137 -1.36 9.21 -5.54
CA TYR A 137 -0.17 9.86 -6.10
C TYR A 137 0.89 8.82 -6.51
N GLY A 138 1.20 7.86 -5.63
CA GLY A 138 2.20 6.82 -5.94
C GLY A 138 1.78 5.92 -7.12
N LEU A 139 0.52 5.52 -7.18
CA LEU A 139 0.02 4.72 -8.30
C LEU A 139 0.09 5.49 -9.63
N ARG A 140 -0.24 6.79 -9.64
CA ARG A 140 -0.11 7.66 -10.82
C ARG A 140 1.34 7.90 -11.21
N GLU A 141 2.23 8.15 -10.24
CA GLU A 141 3.68 8.30 -10.45
C GLU A 141 4.25 7.14 -11.26
N HIS A 142 3.74 5.93 -11.03
CA HIS A 142 4.19 4.72 -11.72
C HIS A 142 3.30 4.28 -12.88
N GLY A 143 2.32 5.09 -13.27
CA GLY A 143 1.46 4.84 -14.43
C GLY A 143 0.54 3.62 -14.29
N VAL A 144 0.07 3.33 -13.07
CA VAL A 144 -0.97 2.31 -12.83
C VAL A 144 -2.26 2.75 -13.52
N PRO A 145 -3.07 1.82 -14.08
CA PRO A 145 -4.31 2.16 -14.78
C PRO A 145 -5.28 3.00 -13.91
N GLU A 146 -5.85 4.06 -14.47
CA GLU A 146 -6.78 4.96 -13.77
C GLU A 146 -8.05 4.24 -13.27
N GLU A 147 -8.46 3.15 -13.95
CA GLU A 147 -9.57 2.30 -13.48
C GLU A 147 -9.29 1.71 -12.11
N TYR A 148 -8.04 1.25 -11.86
CA TYR A 148 -7.66 0.73 -10.56
C TYR A 148 -7.52 1.85 -9.52
N ILE A 149 -6.99 3.00 -9.92
CA ILE A 149 -6.88 4.17 -9.02
C ILE A 149 -8.28 4.62 -8.57
N SER A 150 -9.23 4.70 -9.51
CA SER A 150 -10.64 5.00 -9.20
C SER A 150 -11.25 3.94 -8.27
N HIS A 151 -10.93 2.65 -8.48
CA HIS A 151 -11.35 1.59 -7.59
C HIS A 151 -10.80 1.77 -6.16
N VAL A 152 -9.53 2.12 -6.00
CA VAL A 152 -8.92 2.41 -4.68
C VAL A 152 -9.66 3.57 -3.97
N GLN A 153 -9.99 4.62 -4.71
CA GLN A 153 -10.75 5.76 -4.18
C GLN A 153 -12.17 5.34 -3.76
N GLU A 154 -12.85 4.54 -4.55
CA GLU A 154 -14.18 4.04 -4.23
C GLU A 154 -14.16 3.13 -2.99
N VAL A 155 -13.19 2.24 -2.85
CA VAL A 155 -13.03 1.41 -1.64
C VAL A 155 -12.83 2.27 -0.39
N ALA A 156 -12.05 3.36 -0.49
CA ALA A 156 -11.87 4.31 0.61
C ALA A 156 -13.17 5.03 0.98
N ILE A 157 -13.93 5.49 -0.03
CA ILE A 157 -15.26 6.11 0.16
C ILE A 157 -16.22 5.12 0.83
N GLN A 158 -16.29 3.89 0.35
CA GLN A 158 -17.16 2.86 0.91
C GLN A 158 -16.79 2.49 2.35
N THR A 159 -15.49 2.50 2.67
CA THR A 159 -15.01 2.30 4.05
C THR A 159 -15.61 3.35 4.98
N ASN A 160 -15.57 4.62 4.60
CA ASN A 160 -16.10 5.72 5.40
C ASN A 160 -17.64 5.77 5.39
N ARG A 161 -18.28 5.40 4.26
CA ARG A 161 -19.75 5.35 4.11
C ARG A 161 -20.39 4.41 5.11
N ARG A 162 -19.80 3.28 5.39
CA ARG A 162 -20.29 2.32 6.40
C ARG A 162 -20.44 2.95 7.78
N LEU A 163 -19.70 4.02 8.06
CA LEU A 163 -19.72 4.76 9.32
C LEU A 163 -20.35 6.16 9.20
N GLY A 164 -21.02 6.46 8.07
CA GLY A 164 -21.70 7.73 7.82
C GLY A 164 -20.79 8.93 7.55
N ALA A 165 -19.53 8.70 7.16
CA ALA A 165 -18.50 9.74 6.98
C ALA A 165 -17.98 9.87 5.54
N ASP A 166 -18.75 9.47 4.54
CA ASP A 166 -18.32 9.43 3.14
C ASP A 166 -18.34 10.77 2.41
N ALA A 167 -19.26 11.68 2.77
CA ALA A 167 -19.49 12.91 2.01
C ALA A 167 -18.24 13.81 1.93
N GLN A 168 -17.53 14.00 3.05
CA GLN A 168 -16.29 14.80 3.07
C GLN A 168 -15.17 14.13 2.29
N MET A 169 -15.07 12.82 2.37
CA MET A 169 -14.10 12.02 1.63
C MET A 169 -14.30 12.14 0.12
N GLN A 170 -15.55 12.00 -0.32
CA GLN A 170 -15.93 12.05 -1.73
C GLN A 170 -15.57 13.40 -2.38
N ILE A 171 -15.93 14.51 -1.72
CA ILE A 171 -15.63 15.86 -2.22
C ILE A 171 -14.10 16.06 -2.34
N ALA A 172 -13.35 15.74 -1.29
CA ALA A 172 -11.93 15.98 -1.26
C ALA A 172 -11.13 15.09 -2.23
N LEU A 173 -11.59 13.86 -2.52
CA LEU A 173 -10.95 13.00 -3.52
C LEU A 173 -11.22 13.47 -4.96
N ILE A 174 -12.39 14.08 -5.22
CA ILE A 174 -12.68 14.70 -6.51
C ILE A 174 -11.80 15.93 -6.76
N GLU A 175 -11.54 16.74 -5.73
CA GLU A 175 -10.68 17.92 -5.82
C GLU A 175 -9.18 17.58 -5.98
N THR A 176 -8.79 16.34 -5.74
CA THR A 176 -7.40 15.86 -5.89
C THR A 176 -7.13 15.32 -7.31
N LEU A 177 -8.12 15.30 -8.17
CA LEU A 177 -8.04 14.95 -9.60
C LEU A 177 -7.58 16.15 -10.42
#